data_ef5fe91686c6c8581d52a09bf8b01edb
#
_entry.id   ef5fe91686c6c8581d52a09bf8b01edb
#
_cell.length_a   1.000
_cell.length_b   1.000
_cell.length_c   1.000
_cell.angle_alpha   90.00
_cell.angle_beta   90.00
_cell.angle_gamma   90.00
#
_symmetry.space_group_name_H-M   'P 1'
#
loop_
_entity.id
_entity.type
_entity.pdbx_description
1 polymer ?
#
loop_
_entity_poly.entity_id
_entity_poly.type
_entity_poly.pdbx_seq_one_letter_code
_entity_poly.pdbx_strand_id
1 'polypeptide(L)'
;MIKVCLIGASGKMGRAVIEEVNNHKDIEITNFIVHEKSEALNKDVGKFHFEQANNKFFTASINDDLDCIIDFATRENIQDRISLYAKLKKPVLFCTTGLDSNELDGVRNLSQEIPIFIAPNTSIIIALMQDLVEKVLNFDESLQIEISEKHHESKLDKPSGTALSFAKLANLEESKIKSFREGHAGNWHKISLLNNFEELEFKHSASNRSIYAQGALNVVKWFYQKPKNLYYMQTLIEDLYE
;
A
#
# COMPACT_ATOMS: atom_id res chain seq x y z
N MET A 1 -17.33 2.06 -15.14
CA MET A 1 -16.94 1.35 -13.89
C MET A 1 -15.55 0.79 -14.13
N ILE A 2 -14.59 1.09 -13.25
CA ILE A 2 -13.19 0.63 -13.36
C ILE A 2 -13.14 -0.82 -12.91
N LYS A 3 -12.68 -1.71 -13.78
CA LYS A 3 -12.60 -3.15 -13.52
C LYS A 3 -11.23 -3.49 -12.93
N VAL A 4 -11.21 -4.02 -11.73
CA VAL A 4 -9.99 -4.28 -10.96
C VAL A 4 -9.74 -5.77 -10.81
N CYS A 5 -8.50 -6.19 -11.08
CA CYS A 5 -7.98 -7.48 -10.68
C CYS A 5 -7.29 -7.34 -9.31
N LEU A 6 -7.73 -8.08 -8.30
CA LEU A 6 -7.16 -8.08 -6.96
C LEU A 6 -6.31 -9.34 -6.74
N ILE A 7 -4.99 -9.16 -6.67
CA ILE A 7 -4.02 -10.23 -6.34
C ILE A 7 -3.82 -10.29 -4.83
N GLY A 8 -3.78 -11.50 -4.27
CA GLY A 8 -3.75 -11.71 -2.82
C GLY A 8 -5.13 -11.54 -2.17
N ALA A 9 -6.19 -11.82 -2.94
CA ALA A 9 -7.58 -11.56 -2.57
C ALA A 9 -8.05 -12.30 -1.31
N SER A 10 -7.44 -13.44 -0.93
CA SER A 10 -7.78 -14.18 0.30
C SER A 10 -7.09 -13.65 1.57
N GLY A 11 -6.14 -12.72 1.42
CA GLY A 11 -5.39 -12.15 2.53
C GLY A 11 -6.17 -11.08 3.32
N LYS A 12 -5.57 -10.60 4.43
CA LYS A 12 -6.18 -9.57 5.30
C LYS A 12 -6.44 -8.25 4.56
N MET A 13 -5.54 -7.84 3.65
CA MET A 13 -5.75 -6.64 2.82
C MET A 13 -6.75 -6.92 1.69
N GLY A 14 -6.69 -8.11 1.06
CA GLY A 14 -7.68 -8.52 0.07
C GLY A 14 -9.11 -8.42 0.62
N ARG A 15 -9.35 -8.98 1.82
CA ARG A 15 -10.63 -8.84 2.52
C ARG A 15 -11.04 -7.38 2.71
N ALA A 16 -10.13 -6.53 3.18
CA ALA A 16 -10.43 -5.12 3.42
C ALA A 16 -10.80 -4.38 2.12
N VAL A 17 -10.14 -4.68 0.99
CA VAL A 17 -10.45 -4.09 -0.32
C VAL A 17 -11.81 -4.59 -0.83
N ILE A 18 -12.12 -5.89 -0.66
CA ILE A 18 -13.41 -6.47 -1.05
C ILE A 18 -14.56 -5.86 -0.25
N GLU A 19 -14.36 -5.57 1.03
CA GLU A 19 -15.34 -4.90 1.88
C GLU A 19 -15.51 -3.43 1.47
N GLU A 20 -14.40 -2.70 1.31
CA GLU A 20 -14.40 -1.26 1.02
C GLU A 20 -14.93 -0.93 -0.38
N VAL A 21 -14.73 -1.80 -1.38
CA VAL A 21 -15.19 -1.54 -2.75
C VAL A 21 -16.70 -1.30 -2.84
N ASN A 22 -17.49 -1.80 -1.90
CA ASN A 22 -18.93 -1.56 -1.83
C ASN A 22 -19.28 -0.08 -1.61
N ASN A 23 -18.35 0.72 -1.09
CA ASN A 23 -18.48 2.17 -0.92
C ASN A 23 -18.10 2.95 -2.20
N HIS A 24 -17.59 2.27 -3.25
CA HIS A 24 -17.09 2.86 -4.48
C HIS A 24 -17.94 2.41 -5.69
N LYS A 25 -18.92 3.22 -6.07
CA LYS A 25 -19.85 2.90 -7.17
C LYS A 25 -19.20 2.87 -8.56
N ASP A 26 -18.01 3.40 -8.68
CA ASP A 26 -17.22 3.54 -9.91
C ASP A 26 -16.16 2.46 -10.10
N ILE A 27 -15.99 1.56 -9.11
CA ILE A 27 -15.03 0.45 -9.16
C ILE A 27 -15.75 -0.90 -8.98
N GLU A 28 -15.31 -1.89 -9.74
CA GLU A 28 -15.72 -3.30 -9.59
C GLU A 28 -14.50 -4.21 -9.54
N ILE A 29 -14.47 -5.16 -8.60
CA ILE A 29 -13.47 -6.24 -8.61
C ILE A 29 -14.03 -7.37 -9.48
N THR A 30 -13.38 -7.61 -10.62
CA THR A 30 -13.75 -8.65 -11.59
C THR A 30 -12.94 -9.93 -11.46
N ASN A 31 -11.73 -9.85 -10.86
CA ASN A 31 -10.83 -10.98 -10.65
C ASN A 31 -10.37 -11.03 -9.19
N PHE A 32 -10.57 -12.16 -8.52
CA PHE A 32 -10.17 -12.42 -7.13
C PHE A 32 -9.05 -13.46 -7.11
N ILE A 33 -7.80 -13.02 -7.25
CA ILE A 33 -6.69 -13.93 -7.52
C ILE A 33 -6.01 -14.38 -6.23
N VAL A 34 -5.80 -15.69 -6.18
CA VAL A 34 -5.05 -16.37 -5.12
C VAL A 34 -3.99 -17.29 -5.76
N HIS A 35 -3.01 -17.69 -4.97
CA HIS A 35 -2.03 -18.69 -5.41
C HIS A 35 -2.72 -20.04 -5.69
N GLU A 36 -2.24 -20.79 -6.69
CA GLU A 36 -2.81 -22.10 -7.08
C GLU A 36 -2.86 -23.13 -5.94
N LYS A 37 -1.96 -23.02 -4.95
CA LYS A 37 -1.93 -23.87 -3.75
C LYS A 37 -2.71 -23.28 -2.58
N SER A 38 -3.45 -22.18 -2.78
CA SER A 38 -4.24 -21.57 -1.72
C SER A 38 -5.43 -22.43 -1.35
N GLU A 39 -5.68 -22.59 -0.05
CA GLU A 39 -6.91 -23.23 0.43
C GLU A 39 -8.20 -22.49 0.04
N ALA A 40 -8.08 -21.20 -0.33
CA ALA A 40 -9.20 -20.39 -0.79
C ALA A 40 -9.58 -20.67 -2.25
N LEU A 41 -8.73 -21.32 -3.04
CA LEU A 41 -8.96 -21.57 -4.46
C LEU A 41 -10.32 -22.23 -4.70
N ASN A 42 -11.09 -21.74 -5.67
CA ASN A 42 -12.43 -22.18 -6.04
C ASN A 42 -13.51 -22.01 -4.96
N LYS A 43 -13.20 -21.37 -3.81
CA LYS A 43 -14.21 -21.05 -2.80
C LYS A 43 -14.94 -19.74 -3.16
N ASP A 44 -16.19 -19.62 -2.73
CA ASP A 44 -16.95 -18.39 -2.82
C ASP A 44 -16.32 -17.31 -1.92
N VAL A 45 -16.06 -16.15 -2.50
CA VAL A 45 -15.37 -15.02 -1.86
C VAL A 45 -16.14 -14.48 -0.66
N GLY A 46 -17.45 -14.31 -0.84
CA GLY A 46 -18.32 -13.79 0.21
C GLY A 46 -18.43 -14.76 1.37
N LYS A 47 -18.60 -16.05 1.10
CA LYS A 47 -18.65 -17.08 2.13
C LYS A 47 -17.34 -17.23 2.87
N PHE A 48 -16.19 -17.11 2.16
CA PHE A 48 -14.86 -17.22 2.75
C PHE A 48 -14.54 -16.06 3.71
N HIS A 49 -14.90 -14.83 3.33
CA HIS A 49 -14.55 -13.64 4.10
C HIS A 49 -15.64 -13.16 5.06
N PHE A 50 -16.92 -13.36 4.72
CA PHE A 50 -18.07 -12.70 5.36
C PHE A 50 -19.20 -13.67 5.75
N GLU A 51 -18.98 -14.98 5.60
CA GLU A 51 -19.95 -16.04 5.90
C GLU A 51 -21.23 -16.02 5.05
N GLN A 52 -21.31 -15.11 4.06
CA GLN A 52 -22.44 -14.93 3.16
C GLN A 52 -22.01 -15.08 1.70
N ALA A 53 -22.57 -16.04 0.99
CA ALA A 53 -22.23 -16.28 -0.42
C ALA A 53 -22.57 -15.07 -1.30
N ASN A 54 -21.69 -14.76 -2.26
CA ASN A 54 -21.90 -13.68 -3.23
C ASN A 54 -21.73 -14.16 -4.70
N ASN A 55 -21.55 -15.46 -4.93
CA ASN A 55 -21.35 -16.09 -6.24
C ASN A 55 -20.13 -15.54 -7.02
N LYS A 56 -19.16 -14.97 -6.32
CA LYS A 56 -17.82 -14.63 -6.85
C LYS A 56 -16.83 -15.64 -6.29
N PHE A 57 -15.86 -16.09 -7.09
CA PHE A 57 -14.99 -17.20 -6.70
C PHE A 57 -13.53 -16.77 -6.80
N PHE A 58 -12.69 -17.27 -5.89
CA PHE A 58 -11.26 -17.14 -6.02
C PHE A 58 -10.74 -18.03 -7.16
N THR A 59 -9.86 -17.45 -7.98
CA THR A 59 -9.21 -18.14 -9.12
C THR A 59 -7.71 -17.99 -9.04
N ALA A 60 -6.96 -18.87 -9.73
CA ALA A 60 -5.52 -18.74 -9.89
C ALA A 60 -5.15 -18.06 -11.23
N SER A 61 -6.10 -17.97 -12.16
CA SER A 61 -5.91 -17.35 -13.47
C SER A 61 -6.67 -16.02 -13.57
N ILE A 62 -6.06 -15.08 -14.25
CA ILE A 62 -6.63 -13.76 -14.53
C ILE A 62 -7.39 -13.84 -15.86
N ASN A 63 -8.61 -13.36 -15.90
CA ASN A 63 -9.30 -13.10 -17.18
C ASN A 63 -8.97 -11.66 -17.64
N ASP A 64 -9.08 -11.41 -18.95
CA ASP A 64 -8.67 -10.13 -19.55
C ASP A 64 -9.65 -8.97 -19.30
N ASP A 65 -10.76 -9.22 -18.61
CA ASP A 65 -11.77 -8.20 -18.30
C ASP A 65 -11.34 -7.37 -17.08
N LEU A 66 -10.32 -6.54 -17.27
CA LEU A 66 -9.77 -5.65 -16.24
C LEU A 66 -9.14 -4.39 -16.85
N ASP A 67 -9.19 -3.31 -16.08
CA ASP A 67 -8.55 -2.04 -16.40
C ASP A 67 -7.27 -1.81 -15.58
N CYS A 68 -7.21 -2.34 -14.35
CA CYS A 68 -6.10 -2.13 -13.43
C CYS A 68 -5.91 -3.35 -12.52
N ILE A 69 -4.68 -3.55 -12.03
CA ILE A 69 -4.32 -4.61 -11.09
C ILE A 69 -3.95 -3.95 -9.74
N ILE A 70 -4.46 -4.50 -8.64
CA ILE A 70 -3.99 -4.23 -7.28
C ILE A 70 -3.28 -5.48 -6.76
N ASP A 71 -2.01 -5.37 -6.40
CA ASP A 71 -1.21 -6.50 -5.90
C ASP A 71 -0.90 -6.35 -4.41
N PHE A 72 -1.65 -7.08 -3.57
CA PHE A 72 -1.41 -7.26 -2.14
C PHE A 72 -0.83 -8.63 -1.80
N ALA A 73 -0.26 -9.35 -2.77
CA ALA A 73 0.40 -10.60 -2.48
C ALA A 73 1.73 -10.40 -1.72
N THR A 74 2.23 -11.48 -1.14
CA THR A 74 3.58 -11.52 -0.53
C THR A 74 4.66 -11.44 -1.61
N ARG A 75 5.94 -11.25 -1.19
CA ARG A 75 7.08 -11.19 -2.13
C ARG A 75 7.33 -12.52 -2.87
N GLU A 76 6.78 -13.62 -2.39
CA GLU A 76 6.94 -14.93 -3.03
C GLU A 76 6.46 -14.92 -4.48
N ASN A 77 7.22 -15.57 -5.36
CA ASN A 77 6.95 -15.65 -6.81
C ASN A 77 6.80 -14.28 -7.51
N ILE A 78 7.50 -13.25 -7.03
CA ILE A 78 7.39 -11.90 -7.59
C ILE A 78 7.83 -11.83 -9.06
N GLN A 79 8.85 -12.59 -9.46
CA GLN A 79 9.36 -12.62 -10.84
C GLN A 79 8.31 -13.18 -11.82
N ASP A 80 7.54 -14.19 -11.39
CA ASP A 80 6.44 -14.73 -12.19
C ASP A 80 5.32 -13.70 -12.34
N ARG A 81 5.00 -12.93 -11.28
CA ARG A 81 4.02 -11.85 -11.35
C ARG A 81 4.48 -10.70 -12.24
N ILE A 82 5.74 -10.27 -12.15
CA ILE A 82 6.33 -9.26 -13.05
C ILE A 82 6.18 -9.70 -14.51
N SER A 83 6.54 -10.96 -14.81
CA SER A 83 6.41 -11.53 -16.15
C SER A 83 4.94 -11.60 -16.63
N LEU A 84 4.01 -11.88 -15.72
CA LEU A 84 2.58 -11.90 -16.01
C LEU A 84 2.06 -10.48 -16.32
N TYR A 85 2.45 -9.48 -15.53
CA TYR A 85 2.02 -8.09 -15.73
C TYR A 85 2.54 -7.49 -17.04
N ALA A 86 3.78 -7.82 -17.43
CA ALA A 86 4.34 -7.46 -18.72
C ALA A 86 3.49 -8.00 -19.90
N LYS A 87 2.93 -9.21 -19.76
CA LYS A 87 2.04 -9.81 -20.77
C LYS A 87 0.65 -9.17 -20.78
N LEU A 88 0.08 -8.87 -19.62
CA LEU A 88 -1.25 -8.29 -19.48
C LEU A 88 -1.31 -6.83 -19.96
N LYS A 89 -0.20 -6.11 -19.90
CA LYS A 89 -0.07 -4.69 -20.32
C LYS A 89 -1.12 -3.77 -19.70
N LYS A 90 -1.43 -4.00 -18.41
CA LYS A 90 -2.36 -3.20 -17.63
C LYS A 90 -1.63 -2.44 -16.53
N PRO A 91 -2.13 -1.28 -16.08
CA PRO A 91 -1.61 -0.57 -14.91
C PRO A 91 -1.58 -1.45 -13.67
N VAL A 92 -0.51 -1.38 -12.87
CA VAL A 92 -0.36 -2.17 -11.65
C VAL A 92 -0.06 -1.28 -10.45
N LEU A 93 -0.95 -1.30 -9.46
CA LEU A 93 -0.71 -0.78 -8.11
C LEU A 93 -0.03 -1.88 -7.29
N PHE A 94 1.26 -1.69 -7.03
CA PHE A 94 2.13 -2.65 -6.36
C PHE A 94 2.21 -2.33 -4.87
N CYS A 95 1.56 -3.14 -4.03
CA CYS A 95 1.48 -2.97 -2.58
C CYS A 95 2.31 -4.00 -1.80
N THR A 96 3.04 -4.89 -2.50
CA THR A 96 3.91 -5.89 -1.88
C THR A 96 4.98 -5.21 -1.04
N THR A 97 5.16 -5.68 0.19
CA THR A 97 6.18 -5.19 1.13
C THR A 97 7.38 -6.15 1.21
N GLY A 98 8.52 -5.62 1.69
CA GLY A 98 9.71 -6.44 1.96
C GLY A 98 10.45 -6.91 0.70
N LEU A 99 10.30 -6.20 -0.43
CA LEU A 99 11.10 -6.45 -1.63
C LEU A 99 12.57 -6.09 -1.38
N ASP A 100 13.48 -6.94 -1.86
CA ASP A 100 14.88 -6.59 -1.93
C ASP A 100 15.18 -5.67 -3.14
N SER A 101 16.43 -5.21 -3.27
CA SER A 101 16.82 -4.28 -4.31
C SER A 101 16.61 -4.83 -5.72
N ASN A 102 16.93 -6.11 -5.94
CA ASN A 102 16.79 -6.74 -7.27
C ASN A 102 15.32 -6.92 -7.66
N GLU A 103 14.48 -7.31 -6.70
CA GLU A 103 13.04 -7.43 -6.89
C GLU A 103 12.40 -6.07 -7.20
N LEU A 104 12.82 -5.05 -6.44
CA LEU A 104 12.34 -3.68 -6.65
C LEU A 104 12.78 -3.12 -8.02
N ASP A 105 14.00 -3.42 -8.46
CA ASP A 105 14.49 -3.03 -9.77
C ASP A 105 13.73 -3.77 -10.89
N GLY A 106 13.36 -5.02 -10.70
CA GLY A 106 12.46 -5.74 -11.62
C GLY A 106 11.11 -5.03 -11.79
N VAL A 107 10.50 -4.60 -10.66
CA VAL A 107 9.24 -3.82 -10.69
C VAL A 107 9.44 -2.45 -11.36
N ARG A 108 10.54 -1.76 -11.06
CA ARG A 108 10.88 -0.46 -11.69
C ARG A 108 11.08 -0.60 -13.20
N ASN A 109 11.81 -1.62 -13.64
CA ASN A 109 12.06 -1.84 -15.07
C ASN A 109 10.74 -2.07 -15.84
N LEU A 110 9.75 -2.73 -15.23
CA LEU A 110 8.45 -2.93 -15.82
C LEU A 110 7.72 -1.60 -16.13
N SER A 111 8.05 -0.51 -15.41
CA SER A 111 7.48 0.82 -15.64
C SER A 111 7.85 1.42 -17.01
N GLN A 112 8.86 0.88 -17.68
CA GLN A 112 9.19 1.26 -19.06
C GLN A 112 8.17 0.71 -20.09
N GLU A 113 7.41 -0.29 -19.70
CA GLU A 113 6.43 -0.94 -20.58
C GLU A 113 4.99 -0.57 -20.20
N ILE A 114 4.66 -0.53 -18.90
CA ILE A 114 3.32 -0.28 -18.38
C ILE A 114 3.34 0.72 -17.22
N PRO A 115 2.20 1.37 -16.88
CA PRO A 115 2.11 2.19 -15.68
C PRO A 115 2.31 1.33 -14.42
N ILE A 116 3.25 1.72 -13.57
CA ILE A 116 3.52 1.06 -12.27
C ILE A 116 3.38 2.08 -11.15
N PHE A 117 2.58 1.75 -10.15
CA PHE A 117 2.47 2.53 -8.91
C PHE A 117 3.00 1.70 -7.74
N ILE A 118 4.05 2.14 -7.08
CA ILE A 118 4.61 1.44 -5.91
C ILE A 118 4.09 2.12 -4.64
N ALA A 119 3.31 1.39 -3.85
CA ALA A 119 2.76 1.86 -2.58
C ALA A 119 2.73 0.74 -1.51
N PRO A 120 3.82 0.48 -0.81
CA PRO A 120 3.83 -0.46 0.32
C PRO A 120 2.91 0.01 1.47
N ASN A 121 2.57 1.28 1.51
CA ASN A 121 1.53 1.87 2.35
C ASN A 121 0.65 2.77 1.48
N THR A 122 -0.64 2.45 1.40
CA THR A 122 -1.62 3.16 0.57
C THR A 122 -2.42 4.23 1.33
N SER A 123 -2.07 4.54 2.59
CA SER A 123 -2.72 5.63 3.34
C SER A 123 -2.35 6.99 2.74
N ILE A 124 -3.33 7.68 2.15
CA ILE A 124 -3.15 9.02 1.59
C ILE A 124 -2.74 10.02 2.69
N ILE A 125 -3.29 9.89 3.89
CA ILE A 125 -2.94 10.77 5.01
C ILE A 125 -1.49 10.56 5.47
N ILE A 126 -0.98 9.32 5.45
CA ILE A 126 0.45 9.08 5.72
C ILE A 126 1.33 9.70 4.62
N ALA A 127 0.95 9.60 3.37
CA ALA A 127 1.69 10.23 2.28
C ALA A 127 1.70 11.75 2.39
N LEU A 128 0.55 12.36 2.70
CA LEU A 128 0.45 13.80 2.99
C LEU A 128 1.32 14.19 4.18
N MET A 129 1.30 13.41 5.26
CA MET A 129 2.13 13.66 6.43
C MET A 129 3.63 13.58 6.09
N GLN A 130 4.06 12.67 5.22
CA GLN A 130 5.44 12.58 4.73
C GLN A 130 5.83 13.83 3.94
N ASP A 131 4.98 14.29 3.03
CA ASP A 131 5.18 15.51 2.25
C ASP A 131 5.31 16.76 3.16
N LEU A 132 4.44 16.89 4.15
CA LEU A 132 4.49 17.99 5.11
C LEU A 132 5.76 17.97 5.96
N VAL A 133 6.16 16.80 6.47
CA VAL A 133 7.41 16.62 7.24
C VAL A 133 8.62 17.01 6.38
N GLU A 134 8.67 16.55 5.13
CA GLU A 134 9.75 16.88 4.19
C GLU A 134 9.83 18.38 3.92
N LYS A 135 8.69 19.05 3.69
CA LYS A 135 8.63 20.50 3.48
C LYS A 135 9.13 21.29 4.70
N VAL A 136 8.76 20.87 5.92
CA VAL A 136 9.24 21.53 7.14
C VAL A 136 10.74 21.33 7.32
N LEU A 137 11.27 20.12 7.12
CA LEU A 137 12.71 19.84 7.21
C LEU A 137 13.53 20.61 6.16
N ASN A 138 12.99 20.78 4.94
CA ASN A 138 13.64 21.57 3.89
C ASN A 138 13.58 23.08 4.17
N PHE A 139 12.58 23.53 4.95
CA PHE A 139 12.45 24.94 5.34
C PHE A 139 13.45 25.31 6.45
N ASP A 140 13.65 24.42 7.43
CA ASP A 140 14.59 24.62 8.54
C ASP A 140 15.38 23.33 8.83
N GLU A 141 16.57 23.24 8.25
CA GLU A 141 17.50 22.11 8.42
C GLU A 141 18.07 21.98 9.85
N SER A 142 17.88 22.99 10.71
CA SER A 142 18.36 22.96 12.10
C SER A 142 17.44 22.15 13.02
N LEU A 143 16.22 21.83 12.58
CA LEU A 143 15.26 21.07 13.37
C LEU A 143 15.77 19.64 13.65
N GLN A 144 15.68 19.24 14.90
CA GLN A 144 15.86 17.85 15.30
C GLN A 144 14.58 17.07 15.03
N ILE A 145 14.70 15.81 14.63
CA ILE A 145 13.57 14.93 14.43
C ILE A 145 13.56 13.79 15.45
N GLU A 146 12.40 13.56 16.06
CA GLU A 146 12.11 12.35 16.82
C GLU A 146 11.01 11.55 16.14
N ILE A 147 11.24 10.23 15.99
CA ILE A 147 10.28 9.31 15.41
C ILE A 147 9.88 8.27 16.43
N SER A 148 8.58 8.12 16.65
CA SER A 148 8.04 7.04 17.46
C SER A 148 6.85 6.38 16.77
N GLU A 149 6.67 5.08 17.00
CA GLU A 149 5.57 4.32 16.43
C GLU A 149 5.10 3.22 17.37
N LYS A 150 3.82 2.89 17.28
CA LYS A 150 3.22 1.77 18.01
C LYS A 150 2.42 0.89 17.08
N HIS A 151 2.57 -0.42 17.24
CA HIS A 151 1.75 -1.44 16.58
C HIS A 151 1.37 -2.52 17.60
N HIS A 152 0.43 -3.39 17.18
CA HIS A 152 0.03 -4.55 17.96
C HIS A 152 1.21 -5.53 18.20
N GLU A 153 1.14 -6.33 19.24
CA GLU A 153 2.21 -7.26 19.67
C GLU A 153 2.63 -8.25 18.60
N SER A 154 1.69 -8.71 17.76
CA SER A 154 1.96 -9.70 16.71
C SER A 154 2.60 -9.14 15.44
N LYS A 155 2.95 -7.83 15.37
CA LYS A 155 3.69 -7.26 14.25
C LYS A 155 5.19 -7.57 14.38
N LEU A 156 5.72 -8.31 13.39
CA LEU A 156 7.08 -8.84 13.44
C LEU A 156 8.17 -7.80 13.15
N ASP A 157 7.94 -6.95 12.14
CA ASP A 157 8.91 -5.92 11.75
C ASP A 157 8.95 -4.78 12.81
N LYS A 158 10.17 -4.41 13.21
CA LYS A 158 10.44 -3.37 14.20
C LYS A 158 11.80 -2.71 13.89
N PRO A 159 11.83 -1.44 13.48
CA PRO A 159 10.70 -0.53 13.24
C PRO A 159 9.78 -0.94 12.09
N SER A 160 8.61 -0.28 11.99
CA SER A 160 7.69 -0.47 10.86
C SER A 160 8.22 0.18 9.58
N GLY A 161 7.83 -0.35 8.40
CA GLY A 161 8.20 0.23 7.11
C GLY A 161 7.83 1.72 6.98
N THR A 162 6.71 2.15 7.57
CA THR A 162 6.30 3.56 7.59
C THR A 162 7.24 4.41 8.46
N ALA A 163 7.66 3.92 9.63
CA ALA A 163 8.63 4.64 10.46
C ALA A 163 10.00 4.75 9.77
N LEU A 164 10.44 3.69 9.08
CA LEU A 164 11.66 3.69 8.27
C LEU A 164 11.59 4.70 7.11
N SER A 165 10.42 4.86 6.48
CA SER A 165 10.25 5.85 5.41
C SER A 165 10.38 7.29 5.92
N PHE A 166 9.85 7.61 7.12
CA PHE A 166 10.08 8.90 7.77
C PHE A 166 11.54 9.11 8.17
N ALA A 167 12.21 8.08 8.70
CA ALA A 167 13.62 8.16 9.05
C ALA A 167 14.50 8.44 7.82
N LYS A 168 14.17 7.85 6.68
CA LYS A 168 14.85 8.09 5.42
C LYS A 168 14.71 9.56 4.95
N LEU A 169 13.53 10.16 5.07
CA LEU A 169 13.32 11.59 4.76
C LEU A 169 14.24 12.51 5.55
N ALA A 170 14.46 12.18 6.81
CA ALA A 170 15.27 12.97 7.73
C ALA A 170 16.74 12.52 7.83
N ASN A 171 17.17 11.58 7.00
CA ASN A 171 18.49 10.94 7.11
C ASN A 171 18.84 10.46 8.54
N LEU A 172 17.82 9.92 9.24
CA LEU A 172 17.92 9.43 10.61
C LEU A 172 18.27 7.94 10.63
N GLU A 173 19.18 7.54 11.51
CA GLU A 173 19.50 6.13 11.72
C GLU A 173 18.29 5.37 12.31
N GLU A 174 18.07 4.14 11.82
CA GLU A 174 16.99 3.26 12.28
C GLU A 174 17.00 3.02 13.80
N SER A 175 18.19 2.93 14.41
CA SER A 175 18.39 2.74 15.84
C SER A 175 17.79 3.84 16.73
N LYS A 176 17.54 5.03 16.15
CA LYS A 176 16.94 6.17 16.85
C LYS A 176 15.41 6.17 16.85
N ILE A 177 14.76 5.24 16.14
CA ILE A 177 13.29 5.13 16.12
C ILE A 177 12.79 4.44 17.38
N LYS A 178 11.89 5.12 18.13
CA LYS A 178 11.22 4.55 19.30
C LYS A 178 10.02 3.70 18.87
N SER A 179 10.18 2.39 18.87
CA SER A 179 9.15 1.44 18.42
C SER A 179 8.49 0.68 19.56
N PHE A 180 7.16 0.69 19.64
CA PHE A 180 6.37 -0.01 20.64
C PHE A 180 5.57 -1.16 20.01
N ARG A 181 5.45 -2.27 20.74
CA ARG A 181 4.64 -3.45 20.38
C ARG A 181 3.75 -3.78 21.56
N GLU A 182 2.52 -3.26 21.52
CA GLU A 182 1.59 -3.29 22.66
C GLU A 182 0.15 -3.40 22.20
N GLY A 183 -0.66 -4.20 22.93
CA GLY A 183 -2.08 -4.38 22.67
C GLY A 183 -2.37 -5.23 21.44
N HIS A 184 -3.66 -5.37 21.10
CA HIS A 184 -4.13 -6.32 20.11
C HIS A 184 -4.54 -5.70 18.78
N ALA A 185 -4.75 -4.38 18.73
CA ALA A 185 -5.20 -3.67 17.53
C ALA A 185 -4.74 -2.20 17.51
N GLY A 186 -4.88 -1.59 16.31
CA GLY A 186 -4.51 -0.20 16.09
C GLY A 186 -3.00 0.02 15.92
N ASN A 187 -2.68 1.15 15.33
CA ASN A 187 -1.31 1.64 15.25
C ASN A 187 -1.30 3.16 15.28
N TRP A 188 -0.14 3.72 15.57
CA TRP A 188 0.10 5.14 15.37
C TRP A 188 1.57 5.39 15.01
N HIS A 189 1.80 6.48 14.29
CA HIS A 189 3.12 7.05 14.01
C HIS A 189 3.12 8.50 14.49
N LYS A 190 4.16 8.90 15.18
CA LYS A 190 4.36 10.26 15.67
C LYS A 190 5.73 10.74 15.25
N ILE A 191 5.75 11.93 14.67
CA ILE A 191 6.95 12.64 14.22
C ILE A 191 6.95 13.98 14.95
N SER A 192 7.99 14.25 15.74
CA SER A 192 8.22 15.54 16.37
C SER A 192 9.41 16.23 15.69
N LEU A 193 9.22 17.45 15.27
CA LEU A 193 10.25 18.34 14.72
C LEU A 193 10.46 19.45 15.74
N LEU A 194 11.66 19.60 16.28
CA LEU A 194 11.90 20.44 17.45
C LEU A 194 13.21 21.20 17.37
N ASN A 195 13.23 22.37 17.97
CA ASN A 195 14.43 23.14 18.30
C ASN A 195 14.37 23.57 19.80
N ASN A 196 15.23 24.50 20.21
CA ASN A 196 15.30 24.94 21.62
C ASN A 196 14.06 25.73 22.08
N PHE A 197 13.17 26.16 21.19
CA PHE A 197 12.11 27.13 21.48
C PHE A 197 10.71 26.59 21.17
N GLU A 198 10.60 25.62 20.22
CA GLU A 198 9.31 25.13 19.77
C GLU A 198 9.38 23.66 19.32
N GLU A 199 8.23 23.02 19.29
CA GLU A 199 8.02 21.66 18.77
C GLU A 199 6.80 21.64 17.87
N LEU A 200 6.94 21.02 16.68
CA LEU A 200 5.84 20.70 15.81
C LEU A 200 5.64 19.18 15.80
N GLU A 201 4.45 18.73 16.17
CA GLU A 201 4.12 17.31 16.24
C GLU A 201 3.12 16.92 15.14
N PHE A 202 3.46 15.89 14.37
CA PHE A 202 2.56 15.19 13.48
C PHE A 202 2.24 13.82 14.05
N LYS A 203 0.96 13.49 14.20
CA LYS A 203 0.54 12.17 14.66
C LYS A 203 -0.57 11.60 13.81
N HIS A 204 -0.35 10.42 13.26
CA HIS A 204 -1.34 9.63 12.55
C HIS A 204 -1.69 8.38 13.36
N SER A 205 -2.99 8.08 13.50
CA SER A 205 -3.49 6.88 14.18
C SER A 205 -4.46 6.14 13.27
N ALA A 206 -4.31 4.82 13.17
CA ALA A 206 -5.19 3.95 12.40
C ALA A 206 -5.82 2.89 13.29
N SER A 207 -7.14 2.76 13.24
CA SER A 207 -7.90 1.78 14.02
C SER A 207 -8.07 0.44 13.30
N ASN A 208 -8.13 0.46 11.96
CA ASN A 208 -8.34 -0.73 11.14
C ASN A 208 -7.66 -0.61 9.76
N ARG A 209 -7.81 -1.66 8.93
CA ARG A 209 -7.20 -1.72 7.58
C ARG A 209 -7.99 -1.02 6.48
N SER A 210 -9.21 -0.56 6.77
CA SER A 210 -10.05 0.10 5.75
C SER A 210 -9.38 1.36 5.19
N ILE A 211 -8.57 2.07 5.98
CA ILE A 211 -7.82 3.24 5.51
C ILE A 211 -6.88 2.90 4.36
N TYR A 212 -6.23 1.73 4.40
CA TYR A 212 -5.32 1.28 3.34
C TYR A 212 -6.10 0.77 2.13
N ALA A 213 -7.24 0.10 2.36
CA ALA A 213 -8.12 -0.34 1.28
C ALA A 213 -8.72 0.85 0.53
N GLN A 214 -9.26 1.83 1.26
CA GLN A 214 -9.76 3.09 0.71
C GLN A 214 -8.67 3.84 -0.08
N GLY A 215 -7.46 3.93 0.49
CA GLY A 215 -6.33 4.55 -0.18
C GLY A 215 -5.96 3.83 -1.48
N ALA A 216 -5.91 2.50 -1.50
CA ALA A 216 -5.65 1.73 -2.71
C ALA A 216 -6.70 1.97 -3.80
N LEU A 217 -8.00 1.99 -3.44
CA LEU A 217 -9.08 2.27 -4.38
C LEU A 217 -9.04 3.72 -4.91
N ASN A 218 -8.68 4.69 -4.07
CA ASN A 218 -8.47 6.08 -4.51
C ASN A 218 -7.26 6.20 -5.44
N VAL A 219 -6.16 5.51 -5.16
CA VAL A 219 -5.01 5.43 -6.07
C VAL A 219 -5.43 4.86 -7.42
N VAL A 220 -6.22 3.77 -7.45
CA VAL A 220 -6.73 3.19 -8.70
C VAL A 220 -7.50 4.22 -9.53
N LYS A 221 -8.40 5.00 -8.94
CA LYS A 221 -9.17 6.04 -9.65
C LYS A 221 -8.28 7.07 -10.33
N TRP A 222 -7.23 7.50 -9.66
CA TRP A 222 -6.28 8.46 -10.19
C TRP A 222 -5.34 7.85 -11.23
N PHE A 223 -4.99 6.55 -11.07
CA PHE A 223 -3.85 5.93 -11.73
C PHE A 223 -4.21 5.14 -13.00
N TYR A 224 -5.39 4.51 -13.11
CA TYR A 224 -5.69 3.48 -14.12
C TYR A 224 -5.55 3.91 -15.58
N GLN A 225 -5.59 5.23 -15.86
CA GLN A 225 -5.41 5.80 -17.20
C GLN A 225 -4.10 6.59 -17.36
N LYS A 226 -3.23 6.62 -16.34
CA LYS A 226 -1.95 7.32 -16.44
C LYS A 226 -1.05 6.62 -17.49
N PRO A 227 -0.18 7.36 -18.19
CA PRO A 227 0.77 6.80 -19.14
C PRO A 227 1.78 5.88 -18.44
N LYS A 228 2.49 5.05 -19.23
CA LYS A 228 3.60 4.25 -18.70
C LYS A 228 4.62 5.16 -18.02
N ASN A 229 4.88 4.89 -16.79
CA ASN A 229 5.85 5.55 -15.93
C ASN A 229 5.85 4.85 -14.56
N LEU A 230 6.77 5.25 -13.70
CA LEU A 230 6.83 4.85 -12.31
C LEU A 230 6.22 5.94 -11.43
N TYR A 231 5.22 5.54 -10.64
CA TYR A 231 4.46 6.44 -9.76
C TYR A 231 4.60 6.01 -8.30
N TYR A 232 4.50 6.97 -7.39
CA TYR A 232 4.55 6.79 -5.95
C TYR A 232 3.44 7.60 -5.28
N MET A 233 3.22 7.37 -3.99
CA MET A 233 2.26 8.17 -3.22
C MET A 233 2.61 9.67 -3.25
N GLN A 234 3.90 10.03 -3.31
CA GLN A 234 4.35 11.41 -3.46
C GLN A 234 3.83 12.04 -4.74
N THR A 235 3.93 11.33 -5.88
CA THR A 235 3.41 11.81 -7.18
C THR A 235 1.90 12.09 -7.12
N LEU A 236 1.15 11.24 -6.41
CA LEU A 236 -0.28 11.46 -6.21
C LEU A 236 -0.54 12.73 -5.37
N ILE A 237 0.21 12.91 -4.28
CA ILE A 237 0.04 14.08 -3.40
C ILE A 237 0.36 15.37 -4.13
N GLU A 238 1.44 15.42 -4.91
CA GLU A 238 1.81 16.58 -5.74
C GLU A 238 0.71 16.95 -6.73
N ASP A 239 0.15 15.97 -7.46
CA ASP A 239 -0.92 16.17 -8.45
C ASP A 239 -2.25 16.63 -7.80
N LEU A 240 -2.48 16.35 -6.52
CA LEU A 240 -3.66 16.80 -5.78
C LEU A 240 -3.56 18.25 -5.25
N TYR A 241 -2.35 18.82 -5.23
CA TYR A 241 -2.13 20.22 -4.85
C TYR A 241 -2.20 21.20 -6.04
N GLU A 242 -2.10 20.69 -7.28
CA GLU A 242 -2.26 21.46 -8.52
C GLU A 242 -3.74 21.61 -8.91
#